data_5832fa8929f8929cd6993bb2fdb61810
#
_entry.id   5832fa8929f8929cd6993bb2fdb61810
#
_cell.length_a   1.000
_cell.length_b   1.000
_cell.length_c   1.000
_cell.angle_alpha   90.00
_cell.angle_beta   90.00
_cell.angle_gamma   90.00
#
_symmetry.space_group_name_H-M   'P 1'
#
loop_
_entity.id
_entity.type
_entity.pdbx_description
1 polymer ?
#
loop_
_entity_poly.entity_id
_entity_poly.type
_entity_poly.pdbx_seq_one_letter_code
_entity_poly.pdbx_strand_id
1 'polypeptide(L)'
;MKLLTLNTHSLIEPDYEAKREIFVKFIAAEQPKVFALQEVNQTAAAPLLGDAPAGYYPCPGNRVPLKADNHAAAVARMLEERGVHYYWSWLPAKVGYDIYDEGAAVFSRAPITAAENLLLSKTNDYSNWKTRRTLGVCAGDVWYYTVHMGWWKDEEEPFAAQWETLSQAAGAKQTAFLLGDFNSEADVRGEGYDLILRSGWQDTYRLAQQRDDGYTVVQAIDGWRDAPDAAAKKRIDQIWCSRTVAVKSSRVVFGGLQEPQVSDHAGVLIEL
;
A
#
# COMPACT_ATOMS: atom_id res chain seq x y z
N MET A 1 18.79 3.54 -2.21
CA MET A 1 17.69 2.59 -2.55
C MET A 1 16.38 3.30 -2.31
N LYS A 2 15.43 3.26 -3.29
CA LYS A 2 14.14 3.93 -3.14
C LYS A 2 13.04 2.93 -2.80
N LEU A 3 12.12 3.30 -1.90
CA LEU A 3 10.87 2.58 -1.61
C LEU A 3 9.70 3.55 -1.77
N LEU A 4 8.56 3.06 -2.27
CA LEU A 4 7.37 3.88 -2.46
C LEU A 4 6.12 3.15 -1.95
N THR A 5 5.18 3.91 -1.39
CA THR A 5 3.81 3.45 -1.16
C THR A 5 2.80 4.44 -1.71
N LEU A 6 1.65 3.92 -2.16
CA LEU A 6 0.51 4.71 -2.61
C LEU A 6 -0.79 3.92 -2.41
N ASN A 7 -1.74 4.50 -1.70
CA ASN A 7 -3.15 4.08 -1.82
C ASN A 7 -3.65 4.59 -3.17
N THR A 8 -4.00 3.69 -4.08
CA THR A 8 -4.23 4.02 -5.48
C THR A 8 -5.66 4.43 -5.79
N HIS A 9 -6.62 4.08 -4.91
CA HIS A 9 -8.05 4.20 -5.20
C HIS A 9 -8.48 3.62 -6.58
N SER A 10 -7.50 3.40 -7.42
CA SER A 10 -7.42 2.73 -8.73
C SER A 10 -8.65 2.92 -9.64
N LEU A 11 -9.41 1.88 -9.97
CA LEU A 11 -10.55 1.93 -10.92
C LEU A 11 -11.69 2.88 -10.51
N ILE A 12 -11.69 3.38 -9.29
CA ILE A 12 -12.69 4.31 -8.76
C ILE A 12 -12.35 5.75 -9.16
N GLU A 13 -11.06 6.01 -9.42
CA GLU A 13 -10.60 7.36 -9.78
C GLU A 13 -11.22 7.87 -11.08
N PRO A 14 -11.73 9.11 -11.12
CA PRO A 14 -12.06 9.75 -12.36
C PRO A 14 -10.81 9.88 -13.23
N ASP A 15 -10.96 9.73 -14.55
CA ASP A 15 -9.84 9.76 -15.51
C ASP A 15 -8.75 8.70 -15.23
N TYR A 16 -9.16 7.55 -14.71
CA TYR A 16 -8.29 6.44 -14.28
C TYR A 16 -7.14 6.14 -15.25
N GLU A 17 -7.44 6.03 -16.57
CA GLU A 17 -6.44 5.70 -17.58
C GLU A 17 -5.32 6.74 -17.65
N ALA A 18 -5.67 8.02 -17.59
CA ALA A 18 -4.69 9.12 -17.60
C ALA A 18 -3.87 9.13 -16.30
N LYS A 19 -4.51 8.92 -15.16
CA LYS A 19 -3.85 8.85 -13.85
C LYS A 19 -2.90 7.67 -13.75
N ARG A 20 -3.31 6.49 -14.21
CA ARG A 20 -2.45 5.31 -14.32
C ARG A 20 -1.24 5.56 -15.21
N GLU A 21 -1.41 6.23 -16.35
CA GLU A 21 -0.30 6.59 -17.24
C GLU A 21 0.72 7.53 -16.55
N ILE A 22 0.24 8.53 -15.80
CA ILE A 22 1.10 9.42 -15.00
C ILE A 22 1.87 8.61 -13.96
N PHE A 23 1.19 7.74 -13.22
CA PHE A 23 1.80 6.86 -12.22
C PHE A 23 2.90 5.99 -12.83
N VAL A 24 2.59 5.29 -13.94
CA VAL A 24 3.54 4.40 -14.61
C VAL A 24 4.77 5.15 -15.13
N LYS A 25 4.58 6.35 -15.71
CA LYS A 25 5.71 7.20 -16.14
C LYS A 25 6.62 7.57 -14.98
N PHE A 26 6.04 7.91 -13.84
CA PHE A 26 6.79 8.23 -12.63
C PHE A 26 7.58 7.02 -12.13
N ILE A 27 6.96 5.85 -12.05
CA ILE A 27 7.64 4.61 -11.63
C ILE A 27 8.78 4.26 -12.60
N ALA A 28 8.57 4.42 -13.91
CA ALA A 28 9.59 4.16 -14.91
C ALA A 28 10.79 5.12 -14.80
N ALA A 29 10.57 6.35 -14.38
CA ALA A 29 11.63 7.34 -14.17
C ALA A 29 12.37 7.14 -12.84
N GLU A 30 11.63 7.02 -11.72
CA GLU A 30 12.18 6.90 -10.37
C GLU A 30 12.78 5.52 -10.06
N GLN A 31 12.24 4.48 -10.68
CA GLN A 31 12.63 3.08 -10.52
C GLN A 31 12.84 2.66 -9.06
N PRO A 32 11.82 2.82 -8.17
CA PRO A 32 11.95 2.38 -6.80
C PRO A 32 12.30 0.88 -6.76
N LYS A 33 13.14 0.48 -5.81
CA LYS A 33 13.49 -0.96 -5.65
C LYS A 33 12.26 -1.79 -5.30
N VAL A 34 11.37 -1.23 -4.48
CA VAL A 34 10.08 -1.81 -4.13
C VAL A 34 9.03 -0.70 -4.07
N PHE A 35 7.84 -0.99 -4.57
CA PHE A 35 6.68 -0.16 -4.29
C PHE A 35 5.48 -1.03 -3.90
N ALA A 36 4.69 -0.51 -2.95
CA ALA A 36 3.51 -1.14 -2.39
C ALA A 36 2.28 -0.29 -2.67
N LEU A 37 1.22 -0.93 -3.14
CA LEU A 37 -0.03 -0.28 -3.53
C LEU A 37 -1.19 -0.83 -2.70
N GLN A 38 -2.08 0.04 -2.26
CA GLN A 38 -3.33 -0.28 -1.61
C GLN A 38 -4.51 0.08 -2.53
N GLU A 39 -5.68 -0.46 -2.26
CA GLU A 39 -6.90 -0.31 -3.09
C GLU A 39 -6.68 -0.66 -4.56
N VAL A 40 -5.97 -1.77 -4.76
CA VAL A 40 -5.66 -2.32 -6.08
C VAL A 40 -6.83 -3.16 -6.55
N ASN A 41 -7.73 -2.54 -7.30
CA ASN A 41 -9.02 -3.10 -7.67
C ASN A 41 -8.96 -3.86 -9.01
N GLN A 42 -9.90 -4.77 -9.16
CA GLN A 42 -10.37 -5.34 -10.42
C GLN A 42 -11.89 -5.47 -10.35
N THR A 43 -12.61 -5.35 -11.45
CA THR A 43 -14.06 -5.58 -11.48
C THR A 43 -14.34 -7.08 -11.28
N ALA A 44 -15.13 -7.44 -10.27
CA ALA A 44 -15.40 -8.84 -9.93
C ALA A 44 -16.04 -9.63 -11.08
N ALA A 45 -16.89 -8.97 -11.88
CA ALA A 45 -17.56 -9.55 -13.05
C ALA A 45 -16.74 -9.44 -14.36
N ALA A 46 -15.55 -8.81 -14.37
CA ALA A 46 -14.74 -8.72 -15.56
C ALA A 46 -14.24 -10.11 -16.04
N PRO A 47 -13.94 -10.27 -17.34
CA PRO A 47 -13.36 -11.49 -17.87
C PRO A 47 -12.07 -11.88 -17.12
N LEU A 48 -11.78 -13.17 -17.05
CA LEU A 48 -10.50 -13.63 -16.55
C LEU A 48 -9.35 -13.06 -17.39
N LEU A 49 -8.30 -12.65 -16.72
CA LEU A 49 -7.04 -12.38 -17.40
C LEU A 49 -6.52 -13.73 -17.94
N GLY A 50 -6.10 -13.76 -19.19
CA GLY A 50 -5.45 -14.94 -19.74
C GLY A 50 -4.10 -15.19 -19.05
N ASP A 51 -3.01 -14.92 -19.74
CA ASP A 51 -1.67 -15.01 -19.12
C ASP A 51 -1.39 -13.75 -18.26
N ALA A 52 -0.92 -13.97 -17.06
CA ALA A 52 -0.45 -12.88 -16.22
C ALA A 52 0.80 -12.23 -16.84
N PRO A 53 0.98 -10.90 -16.73
CA PRO A 53 2.20 -10.23 -17.13
C PRO A 53 3.45 -10.86 -16.48
N ALA A 54 4.59 -10.72 -17.15
CA ALA A 54 5.86 -11.22 -16.64
C ALA A 54 6.13 -10.78 -15.20
N GLY A 55 6.83 -11.62 -14.45
CA GLY A 55 7.18 -11.33 -13.05
C GLY A 55 6.09 -11.59 -12.02
N TYR A 56 4.90 -12.06 -12.41
CA TYR A 56 3.84 -12.37 -11.45
C TYR A 56 4.23 -13.54 -10.53
N TYR A 57 4.12 -13.30 -9.22
CA TYR A 57 4.30 -14.29 -8.17
C TYR A 57 2.95 -14.52 -7.45
N PRO A 58 2.30 -15.67 -7.58
CA PRO A 58 1.01 -15.93 -6.93
C PRO A 58 1.13 -15.90 -5.41
N CYS A 59 0.28 -15.13 -4.74
CA CYS A 59 0.22 -15.13 -3.28
C CYS A 59 -0.43 -16.43 -2.77
N PRO A 60 0.21 -17.17 -1.84
CA PRO A 60 -0.36 -18.37 -1.27
C PRO A 60 -1.73 -18.12 -0.63
N GLY A 61 -2.66 -19.04 -0.87
CA GLY A 61 -4.03 -18.96 -0.32
C GLY A 61 -4.95 -17.96 -1.02
N ASN A 62 -4.46 -17.19 -2.01
CA ASN A 62 -5.33 -16.41 -2.89
C ASN A 62 -6.16 -17.34 -3.77
N ARG A 63 -7.50 -17.19 -3.72
CA ARG A 63 -8.46 -17.98 -4.51
C ARG A 63 -9.17 -17.15 -5.58
N VAL A 64 -8.98 -15.83 -5.58
CA VAL A 64 -9.59 -14.93 -6.57
C VAL A 64 -8.64 -14.82 -7.76
N PRO A 65 -9.08 -15.22 -8.97
CA PRO A 65 -8.24 -15.14 -10.16
C PRO A 65 -8.07 -13.69 -10.61
N LEU A 66 -6.95 -13.42 -11.31
CA LEU A 66 -6.75 -12.14 -11.97
C LEU A 66 -7.79 -11.91 -13.08
N LYS A 67 -8.33 -10.70 -13.13
CA LYS A 67 -9.26 -10.23 -14.16
C LYS A 67 -8.55 -9.33 -15.17
N ALA A 68 -9.17 -9.17 -16.32
CA ALA A 68 -8.58 -8.43 -17.44
C ALA A 68 -8.26 -6.96 -17.12
N ASP A 69 -9.02 -6.36 -16.21
CA ASP A 69 -8.89 -4.98 -15.75
C ASP A 69 -8.14 -4.81 -14.42
N ASN A 70 -7.48 -5.88 -13.91
CA ASN A 70 -6.70 -5.80 -12.68
C ASN A 70 -5.66 -4.68 -12.74
N HIS A 71 -5.75 -3.73 -11.81
CA HIS A 71 -4.87 -2.55 -11.81
C HIS A 71 -3.38 -2.92 -11.72
N ALA A 72 -3.00 -3.88 -10.87
CA ALA A 72 -1.60 -4.29 -10.77
C ALA A 72 -1.10 -4.96 -12.06
N ALA A 73 -1.90 -5.81 -12.68
CA ALA A 73 -1.55 -6.44 -13.95
C ALA A 73 -1.40 -5.39 -15.07
N ALA A 74 -2.26 -4.39 -15.09
CA ALA A 74 -2.15 -3.28 -16.05
C ALA A 74 -0.86 -2.46 -15.85
N VAL A 75 -0.53 -2.12 -14.59
CA VAL A 75 0.72 -1.43 -14.24
C VAL A 75 1.94 -2.27 -14.65
N ALA A 76 1.96 -3.57 -14.32
CA ALA A 76 3.06 -4.47 -14.68
C ALA A 76 3.29 -4.50 -16.19
N ARG A 77 2.23 -4.66 -16.98
CA ARG A 77 2.29 -4.67 -18.45
C ARG A 77 2.84 -3.35 -19.00
N MET A 78 2.31 -2.22 -18.54
CA MET A 78 2.74 -0.90 -19.01
C MET A 78 4.18 -0.58 -18.66
N LEU A 79 4.69 -1.06 -17.52
CA LEU A 79 6.12 -0.95 -17.15
C LEU A 79 6.99 -1.82 -18.05
N GLU A 80 6.59 -3.06 -18.33
CA GLU A 80 7.30 -3.97 -19.22
C GLU A 80 7.39 -3.40 -20.65
N GLU A 81 6.32 -2.81 -21.17
CA GLU A 81 6.29 -2.11 -22.47
C GLU A 81 7.29 -0.94 -22.55
N ARG A 82 7.68 -0.39 -21.40
CA ARG A 82 8.69 0.67 -21.25
C ARG A 82 10.10 0.14 -20.98
N GLY A 83 10.28 -1.19 -20.99
CA GLY A 83 11.55 -1.84 -20.69
C GLY A 83 11.92 -1.80 -19.19
N VAL A 84 10.93 -1.60 -18.31
CA VAL A 84 11.15 -1.55 -16.86
C VAL A 84 10.48 -2.75 -16.21
N HIS A 85 11.28 -3.76 -15.91
CA HIS A 85 10.82 -5.03 -15.38
C HIS A 85 10.66 -4.99 -13.86
N TYR A 86 9.52 -5.52 -13.35
CA TYR A 86 9.26 -5.79 -11.95
C TYR A 86 8.69 -7.20 -11.74
N TYR A 87 9.12 -7.85 -10.68
CA TYR A 87 8.39 -8.97 -10.08
C TYR A 87 7.27 -8.41 -9.21
N TRP A 88 6.09 -9.03 -9.21
CA TRP A 88 4.96 -8.49 -8.51
C TRP A 88 4.02 -9.57 -8.00
N SER A 89 3.27 -9.23 -6.96
CA SER A 89 2.22 -10.07 -6.40
C SER A 89 1.01 -9.21 -6.05
N TRP A 90 -0.17 -9.82 -6.08
CA TRP A 90 -1.43 -9.18 -5.73
C TRP A 90 -2.25 -10.09 -4.83
N LEU A 91 -2.92 -9.50 -3.82
CA LEU A 91 -3.77 -10.17 -2.85
C LEU A 91 -5.07 -9.38 -2.67
N PRO A 92 -6.25 -9.93 -3.05
CA PRO A 92 -7.53 -9.33 -2.71
C PRO A 92 -7.84 -9.53 -1.23
N ALA A 93 -8.47 -8.53 -0.63
CA ALA A 93 -8.87 -8.54 0.78
C ALA A 93 -10.39 -8.67 0.95
N LYS A 94 -11.16 -8.01 0.10
CA LYS A 94 -12.62 -7.86 0.26
C LYS A 94 -13.29 -7.47 -1.05
N VAL A 95 -14.63 -7.45 -1.04
CA VAL A 95 -15.44 -6.74 -2.02
C VAL A 95 -15.42 -5.25 -1.67
N GLY A 96 -14.93 -4.42 -2.59
CA GLY A 96 -14.97 -2.96 -2.51
C GLY A 96 -16.09 -2.39 -3.39
N TYR A 97 -16.83 -1.39 -2.88
CA TYR A 97 -17.87 -0.68 -3.62
C TYR A 97 -18.90 -1.61 -4.30
N ASP A 98 -19.17 -2.78 -3.71
CA ASP A 98 -20.09 -3.83 -4.18
C ASP A 98 -19.74 -4.48 -5.52
N ILE A 99 -18.75 -3.99 -6.24
CA ILE A 99 -18.43 -4.42 -7.61
C ILE A 99 -16.96 -4.81 -7.85
N TYR A 100 -16.06 -4.49 -6.91
CA TYR A 100 -14.63 -4.76 -7.09
C TYR A 100 -14.13 -5.87 -6.17
N ASP A 101 -13.21 -6.69 -6.67
CA ASP A 101 -12.26 -7.39 -5.81
C ASP A 101 -11.17 -6.37 -5.44
N GLU A 102 -11.26 -5.80 -4.24
CA GLU A 102 -10.31 -4.82 -3.73
C GLU A 102 -9.17 -5.52 -3.00
N GLY A 103 -7.96 -5.14 -3.32
CA GLY A 103 -6.78 -5.75 -2.73
C GLY A 103 -5.57 -4.82 -2.64
N ALA A 104 -4.41 -5.45 -2.53
CA ALA A 104 -3.14 -4.76 -2.45
C ALA A 104 -2.09 -5.47 -3.31
N ALA A 105 -1.07 -4.73 -3.74
CA ALA A 105 0.02 -5.28 -4.55
C ALA A 105 1.38 -4.80 -4.07
N VAL A 106 2.40 -5.66 -4.26
CA VAL A 106 3.80 -5.29 -4.07
C VAL A 106 4.57 -5.59 -5.34
N PHE A 107 5.39 -4.65 -5.75
CA PHE A 107 6.29 -4.74 -6.89
C PHE A 107 7.74 -4.65 -6.41
N SER A 108 8.63 -5.48 -6.95
CA SER A 108 10.05 -5.52 -6.61
C SER A 108 10.93 -5.65 -7.85
N ARG A 109 12.05 -4.92 -7.89
CA ARG A 109 13.10 -5.09 -8.92
C ARG A 109 13.89 -6.39 -8.74
N ALA A 110 13.90 -6.94 -7.53
CA ALA A 110 14.49 -8.24 -7.25
C ALA A 110 13.42 -9.34 -7.32
N PRO A 111 13.78 -10.58 -7.70
CA PRO A 111 12.85 -11.70 -7.68
C PRO A 111 12.15 -11.85 -6.32
N ILE A 112 10.85 -12.10 -6.35
CA ILE A 112 10.09 -12.49 -5.16
C ILE A 112 10.35 -13.98 -4.92
N THR A 113 10.84 -14.30 -3.72
CA THR A 113 11.19 -15.69 -3.34
C THR A 113 10.16 -16.32 -2.42
N ALA A 114 9.34 -15.49 -1.73
CA ALA A 114 8.23 -15.94 -0.90
C ALA A 114 7.17 -14.85 -0.80
N ALA A 115 5.93 -15.26 -0.53
CA ALA A 115 4.83 -14.35 -0.22
C ALA A 115 4.00 -14.88 0.94
N GLU A 116 3.38 -13.96 1.68
CA GLU A 116 2.48 -14.23 2.82
C GLU A 116 1.15 -13.50 2.66
N ASN A 117 0.07 -14.20 3.02
CA ASN A 117 -1.28 -13.68 3.10
C ASN A 117 -1.70 -13.64 4.57
N LEU A 118 -1.71 -12.45 5.17
CA LEU A 118 -2.07 -12.27 6.57
C LEU A 118 -3.46 -11.68 6.69
N LEU A 119 -4.37 -12.36 7.37
CA LEU A 119 -5.64 -11.80 7.80
C LEU A 119 -5.39 -10.95 9.06
N LEU A 120 -5.66 -9.66 8.97
CA LEU A 120 -5.47 -8.72 10.08
C LEU A 120 -6.77 -8.48 10.87
N SER A 121 -7.91 -8.45 10.17
CA SER A 121 -9.23 -8.28 10.78
C SER A 121 -9.68 -9.54 11.51
N LYS A 122 -10.58 -9.36 12.49
CA LYS A 122 -11.29 -10.50 13.13
C LYS A 122 -12.18 -11.22 12.13
N THR A 123 -12.89 -10.44 11.30
CA THR A 123 -13.71 -11.01 10.22
C THR A 123 -12.83 -11.51 9.09
N ASN A 124 -13.25 -12.62 8.49
CA ASN A 124 -12.69 -13.19 7.26
C ASN A 124 -13.75 -13.23 6.15
N ASP A 125 -14.85 -12.54 6.34
CA ASP A 125 -15.92 -12.45 5.35
C ASP A 125 -15.49 -11.53 4.21
N TYR A 126 -15.35 -12.09 3.01
CA TYR A 126 -14.91 -11.37 1.83
C TYR A 126 -15.89 -10.26 1.40
N SER A 127 -17.17 -10.41 1.74
CA SER A 127 -18.20 -9.40 1.47
C SER A 127 -18.21 -8.25 2.50
N ASN A 128 -17.51 -8.40 3.62
CA ASN A 128 -17.44 -7.37 4.65
C ASN A 128 -16.37 -6.34 4.30
N TRP A 129 -16.75 -5.09 4.09
CA TRP A 129 -15.87 -3.98 3.74
C TRP A 129 -14.81 -3.66 4.80
N LYS A 130 -14.99 -4.14 6.05
CA LYS A 130 -14.00 -4.03 7.14
C LYS A 130 -12.92 -5.12 7.12
N THR A 131 -13.04 -6.13 6.24
CA THR A 131 -12.01 -7.17 6.13
C THR A 131 -10.68 -6.56 5.69
N ARG A 132 -9.62 -6.84 6.45
CA ARG A 132 -8.27 -6.37 6.19
C ARG A 132 -7.31 -7.54 6.02
N ARG A 133 -6.55 -7.51 4.93
CA ARG A 133 -5.46 -8.45 4.66
C ARG A 133 -4.22 -7.69 4.25
N THR A 134 -3.09 -8.25 4.61
CA THR A 134 -1.78 -7.72 4.22
C THR A 134 -1.05 -8.75 3.38
N LEU A 135 -0.53 -8.30 2.25
CA LEU A 135 0.39 -9.05 1.41
C LEU A 135 1.82 -8.73 1.86
N GLY A 136 2.55 -9.75 2.31
CA GLY A 136 3.99 -9.68 2.52
C GLY A 136 4.72 -10.38 1.38
N VAL A 137 5.83 -9.81 0.90
CA VAL A 137 6.72 -10.48 -0.05
C VAL A 137 8.17 -10.42 0.43
N CYS A 138 8.92 -11.49 0.18
CA CYS A 138 10.36 -11.53 0.40
C CYS A 138 11.08 -11.30 -0.92
N ALA A 139 11.96 -10.29 -0.97
CA ALA A 139 12.77 -9.98 -2.12
C ALA A 139 14.17 -9.53 -1.67
N GLY A 140 15.21 -10.30 -2.02
CA GLY A 140 16.58 -10.05 -1.59
C GLY A 140 16.75 -10.08 -0.07
N ASP A 141 16.22 -11.10 0.60
CA ASP A 141 16.29 -11.35 2.05
C ASP A 141 15.59 -10.30 2.94
N VAL A 142 14.82 -9.39 2.34
CA VAL A 142 14.03 -8.38 3.05
C VAL A 142 12.56 -8.61 2.78
N TRP A 143 11.74 -8.50 3.84
CA TRP A 143 10.31 -8.59 3.73
C TRP A 143 9.68 -7.20 3.56
N TYR A 144 8.74 -7.10 2.64
CA TYR A 144 7.98 -5.88 2.34
C TYR A 144 6.49 -6.20 2.44
N TYR A 145 5.81 -5.53 3.35
CA TYR A 145 4.38 -5.70 3.57
C TYR A 145 3.63 -4.48 3.06
N THR A 146 2.65 -4.68 2.19
CA THR A 146 1.70 -3.63 1.85
C THR A 146 0.60 -3.58 2.89
N VAL A 147 0.38 -2.43 3.50
CA VAL A 147 -0.50 -2.27 4.65
C VAL A 147 -1.68 -1.38 4.28
N HIS A 148 -2.91 -1.82 4.62
CA HIS A 148 -4.11 -1.02 4.62
C HIS A 148 -4.94 -1.41 5.86
N MET A 149 -4.77 -0.64 6.95
CA MET A 149 -5.38 -0.94 8.23
C MET A 149 -6.78 -0.33 8.38
N GLY A 150 -7.54 -0.78 9.36
CA GLY A 150 -8.77 -0.12 9.81
C GLY A 150 -8.47 1.10 10.68
N TRP A 151 -9.53 1.83 11.05
CA TRP A 151 -9.42 3.04 11.87
C TRP A 151 -9.16 2.75 13.35
N TRP A 152 -8.47 3.66 14.01
CA TRP A 152 -8.16 3.54 15.44
C TRP A 152 -9.39 3.31 16.33
N LYS A 153 -10.48 4.03 16.08
CA LYS A 153 -11.69 4.01 16.88
C LYS A 153 -12.73 2.97 16.46
N ASP A 154 -12.39 2.05 15.53
CA ASP A 154 -13.32 0.99 15.14
C ASP A 154 -13.41 -0.08 16.24
N GLU A 155 -14.58 -0.20 16.87
CA GLU A 155 -14.83 -1.16 17.97
C GLU A 155 -15.00 -2.60 17.47
N GLU A 156 -15.50 -2.79 16.24
CA GLU A 156 -15.71 -4.11 15.65
C GLU A 156 -14.40 -4.73 15.19
N GLU A 157 -13.57 -3.92 14.52
CA GLU A 157 -12.28 -4.31 13.97
C GLU A 157 -11.14 -3.42 14.51
N PRO A 158 -10.80 -3.54 15.81
CA PRO A 158 -9.87 -2.64 16.46
C PRO A 158 -8.50 -2.63 15.80
N PHE A 159 -7.97 -1.43 15.52
CA PHE A 159 -6.63 -1.22 15.01
C PHE A 159 -5.55 -1.98 15.81
N ALA A 160 -5.66 -1.96 17.14
CA ALA A 160 -4.67 -2.59 18.01
C ALA A 160 -4.56 -4.11 17.79
N ALA A 161 -5.69 -4.81 17.54
CA ALA A 161 -5.69 -6.23 17.24
C ALA A 161 -5.09 -6.53 15.85
N GLN A 162 -5.40 -5.69 14.85
CA GLN A 162 -4.79 -5.78 13.53
C GLN A 162 -3.27 -5.55 13.60
N TRP A 163 -2.85 -4.56 14.38
CA TRP A 163 -1.43 -4.26 14.62
C TRP A 163 -0.71 -5.42 15.31
N GLU A 164 -1.30 -6.02 16.34
CA GLU A 164 -0.73 -7.17 17.04
C GLU A 164 -0.40 -8.30 16.06
N THR A 165 -1.37 -8.67 15.20
CA THR A 165 -1.19 -9.71 14.17
C THR A 165 -0.07 -9.35 13.19
N LEU A 166 -0.07 -8.12 12.65
CA LEU A 166 0.92 -7.67 11.69
C LEU A 166 2.31 -7.59 12.33
N SER A 167 2.43 -6.98 13.51
CA SER A 167 3.71 -6.78 14.18
C SER A 167 4.35 -8.10 14.61
N GLN A 168 3.57 -9.09 15.01
CA GLN A 168 4.06 -10.43 15.32
C GLN A 168 4.64 -11.13 14.08
N ALA A 169 3.92 -11.12 12.97
CA ALA A 169 4.37 -11.78 11.74
C ALA A 169 5.58 -11.08 11.11
N ALA A 170 5.51 -9.76 10.96
CA ALA A 170 6.58 -8.97 10.34
C ALA A 170 7.79 -8.81 11.27
N GLY A 171 7.57 -8.70 12.60
CA GLY A 171 8.63 -8.60 13.61
C GLY A 171 9.47 -9.88 13.76
N ALA A 172 8.93 -11.04 13.38
CA ALA A 172 9.68 -12.29 13.34
C ALA A 172 10.71 -12.35 12.18
N LYS A 173 10.67 -11.41 11.25
CA LYS A 173 11.60 -11.36 10.11
C LYS A 173 12.90 -10.64 10.49
N GLN A 174 14.01 -11.04 9.88
CA GLN A 174 15.31 -10.40 10.11
C GLN A 174 15.27 -8.90 9.77
N THR A 175 14.62 -8.55 8.66
CA THR A 175 14.36 -7.17 8.26
C THR A 175 13.02 -7.11 7.55
N ALA A 176 12.15 -6.21 8.00
CA ALA A 176 10.86 -5.96 7.37
C ALA A 176 10.60 -4.46 7.21
N PHE A 177 9.96 -4.11 6.11
CA PHE A 177 9.35 -2.81 5.87
C PHE A 177 7.84 -2.96 5.79
N LEU A 178 7.12 -2.04 6.42
CA LEU A 178 5.67 -1.89 6.30
C LEU A 178 5.42 -0.61 5.50
N LEU A 179 4.69 -0.72 4.40
CA LEU A 179 4.45 0.38 3.46
C LEU A 179 2.95 0.50 3.23
N GLY A 180 2.34 1.62 3.54
CA GLY A 180 0.93 1.75 3.22
C GLY A 180 0.15 2.78 4.00
N ASP A 181 -1.17 2.63 3.83
CA ASP A 181 -2.19 3.39 4.54
C ASP A 181 -2.50 2.75 5.89
N PHE A 182 -2.08 3.42 6.95
CA PHE A 182 -2.32 2.97 8.32
C PHE A 182 -3.66 3.46 8.88
N ASN A 183 -4.40 4.32 8.16
CA ASN A 183 -5.64 4.91 8.66
C ASN A 183 -5.52 5.47 10.10
N SER A 184 -4.30 5.85 10.48
CA SER A 184 -3.94 6.41 11.78
C SER A 184 -3.00 7.58 11.59
N GLU A 185 -3.43 8.75 12.05
CA GLU A 185 -2.70 9.99 11.87
C GLU A 185 -1.43 10.02 12.71
N ALA A 186 -0.31 10.35 12.08
CA ALA A 186 0.97 10.41 12.77
C ALA A 186 1.06 11.55 13.81
N ASP A 187 0.23 12.58 13.66
CA ASP A 187 0.22 13.75 14.54
C ASP A 187 -0.71 13.59 15.74
N VAL A 188 -1.63 12.59 15.73
CA VAL A 188 -2.52 12.30 16.85
C VAL A 188 -1.82 11.37 17.83
N ARG A 189 -1.62 11.90 19.07
CA ARG A 189 -0.90 11.18 20.12
C ARG A 189 -1.81 10.22 20.88
N GLY A 190 -1.23 9.11 21.35
CA GLY A 190 -1.94 8.09 22.12
C GLY A 190 -2.73 7.08 21.29
N GLU A 191 -2.75 7.23 19.96
CA GLU A 191 -3.44 6.35 19.01
C GLU A 191 -2.47 5.40 18.28
N GLY A 192 -2.84 4.92 17.10
CA GLY A 192 -2.13 3.87 16.34
C GLY A 192 -0.68 4.19 16.05
N TYR A 193 -0.36 5.43 15.68
CA TYR A 193 1.02 5.85 15.46
C TYR A 193 1.92 5.62 16.68
N ASP A 194 1.44 6.02 17.87
CA ASP A 194 2.18 5.81 19.11
C ASP A 194 2.26 4.34 19.51
N LEU A 195 1.24 3.54 19.20
CA LEU A 195 1.26 2.10 19.40
C LEU A 195 2.38 1.45 18.57
N ILE A 196 2.50 1.82 17.29
CA ILE A 196 3.54 1.32 16.39
C ILE A 196 4.93 1.70 16.91
N LEU A 197 5.15 2.96 17.30
CA LEU A 197 6.41 3.43 17.88
C LEU A 197 6.79 2.64 19.15
N ARG A 198 5.84 2.45 20.07
CA ARG A 198 6.09 1.71 21.32
C ARG A 198 6.40 0.23 21.09
N SER A 199 5.99 -0.32 19.95
CA SER A 199 6.31 -1.69 19.53
C SER A 199 7.73 -1.82 18.95
N GLY A 200 8.52 -0.74 18.93
CA GLY A 200 9.92 -0.74 18.49
C GLY A 200 10.14 -0.49 17.01
N TRP A 201 9.09 -0.30 16.22
CA TRP A 201 9.20 0.03 14.80
C TRP A 201 9.70 1.46 14.58
N GLN A 202 10.47 1.67 13.51
CA GLN A 202 11.10 2.93 13.17
C GLN A 202 10.36 3.61 12.03
N ASP A 203 9.83 4.81 12.27
CA ASP A 203 9.24 5.65 11.23
C ASP A 203 10.32 6.24 10.33
N THR A 204 10.36 5.83 9.07
CA THR A 204 11.38 6.28 8.11
C THR A 204 11.31 7.78 7.83
N TYR A 205 10.13 8.39 7.94
CA TYR A 205 9.97 9.85 7.85
C TYR A 205 10.74 10.56 8.96
N ARG A 206 10.70 10.05 10.19
CA ARG A 206 11.45 10.64 11.33
C ARG A 206 12.95 10.44 11.21
N LEU A 207 13.38 9.34 10.57
CA LEU A 207 14.79 9.04 10.34
C LEU A 207 15.38 9.84 9.17
N ALA A 208 14.56 10.39 8.29
CA ALA A 208 15.01 11.07 7.09
C ALA A 208 15.81 12.36 7.42
N GLN A 209 16.97 12.51 6.76
CA GLN A 209 17.80 13.71 6.85
C GLN A 209 17.13 14.91 6.17
N GLN A 210 16.41 14.66 5.07
CA GLN A 210 15.62 15.64 4.35
C GLN A 210 14.18 15.14 4.23
N ARG A 211 13.21 15.98 4.54
CA ARG A 211 11.79 15.65 4.45
C ARG A 211 10.95 16.89 4.21
N ASP A 212 9.83 16.70 3.52
CA ASP A 212 8.76 17.69 3.38
C ASP A 212 7.80 17.64 4.59
N ASP A 213 6.56 18.16 4.45
CA ASP A 213 5.58 18.17 5.53
C ASP A 213 4.95 16.77 5.78
N GLY A 214 5.09 15.84 4.83
CA GLY A 214 4.68 14.43 4.97
C GLY A 214 3.18 14.17 4.85
N TYR A 215 2.34 15.19 4.61
CA TYR A 215 0.90 15.01 4.53
C TYR A 215 0.48 14.33 3.22
N THR A 216 -0.17 13.18 3.34
CA THR A 216 -0.61 12.38 2.19
C THR A 216 -2.09 12.58 1.86
N VAL A 217 -2.86 13.10 2.80
CA VAL A 217 -4.26 13.49 2.60
C VAL A 217 -4.38 14.97 2.90
N VAL A 218 -4.89 15.75 1.94
CA VAL A 218 -5.03 17.21 2.04
C VAL A 218 -6.47 17.69 1.76
N GLN A 219 -7.38 16.74 1.58
CA GLN A 219 -8.81 16.95 1.32
C GLN A 219 -9.63 15.82 1.95
N ALA A 220 -10.95 15.94 1.95
CA ALA A 220 -11.80 14.83 2.39
C ALA A 220 -11.67 13.64 1.43
N ILE A 221 -11.38 12.47 1.97
CA ILE A 221 -11.28 11.19 1.26
C ILE A 221 -12.37 10.23 1.70
N ASP A 222 -12.55 9.14 0.94
CA ASP A 222 -13.48 8.09 1.32
C ASP A 222 -13.09 7.48 2.69
N GLY A 223 -14.10 7.15 3.50
CA GLY A 223 -13.89 6.67 4.87
C GLY A 223 -13.68 7.75 5.92
N TRP A 224 -13.35 9.00 5.53
CA TRP A 224 -13.13 10.12 6.45
C TRP A 224 -14.10 11.31 6.23
N ARG A 225 -15.02 11.24 5.24
CA ARG A 225 -15.90 12.36 4.85
C ARG A 225 -16.77 12.87 5.99
N ASP A 226 -17.22 11.99 6.87
CA ASP A 226 -18.07 12.31 8.00
C ASP A 226 -17.30 12.66 9.28
N ALA A 227 -15.99 12.64 9.24
CA ALA A 227 -15.16 13.03 10.38
C ALA A 227 -15.20 14.55 10.58
N PRO A 228 -15.22 15.04 11.83
CA PRO A 228 -15.24 16.48 12.11
C PRO A 228 -14.06 17.26 11.51
N ASP A 229 -12.97 16.56 11.26
CA ASP A 229 -11.71 17.06 10.70
C ASP A 229 -11.42 16.53 9.28
N ALA A 230 -12.45 16.14 8.53
CA ALA A 230 -12.34 15.57 7.19
C ALA A 230 -11.48 16.41 6.22
N ALA A 231 -11.49 17.73 6.35
CA ALA A 231 -10.70 18.65 5.53
C ALA A 231 -9.29 18.93 6.08
N ALA A 232 -8.93 18.38 7.26
CA ALA A 232 -7.60 18.58 7.83
C ALA A 232 -6.57 17.74 7.07
N LYS A 233 -5.34 18.27 6.99
CA LYS A 233 -4.21 17.50 6.43
C LYS A 233 -3.88 16.34 7.35
N LYS A 234 -3.65 15.15 6.76
CA LYS A 234 -3.33 13.92 7.50
C LYS A 234 -2.11 13.22 6.92
N ARG A 235 -1.26 12.69 7.80
CA ARG A 235 -0.17 11.78 7.45
C ARG A 235 -0.55 10.36 7.88
N ILE A 236 -1.29 9.65 7.03
CA ILE A 236 -1.78 8.28 7.28
C ILE A 236 -1.06 7.23 6.43
N ASP A 237 -0.50 7.63 5.28
CA ASP A 237 0.37 6.76 4.48
C ASP A 237 1.80 6.87 5.00
N GLN A 238 2.37 5.74 5.38
CA GLN A 238 3.61 5.70 6.14
C GLN A 238 4.50 4.54 5.68
N ILE A 239 5.82 4.70 5.87
CA ILE A 239 6.79 3.62 5.68
C ILE A 239 7.53 3.39 6.99
N TRP A 240 7.46 2.17 7.51
CA TRP A 240 8.10 1.76 8.74
C TRP A 240 9.14 0.68 8.49
N CYS A 241 10.17 0.61 9.33
CA CYS A 241 11.16 -0.45 9.30
C CYS A 241 11.27 -1.12 10.68
N SER A 242 11.47 -2.45 10.70
CA SER A 242 11.65 -3.23 11.93
C SER A 242 12.96 -2.91 12.67
N ARG A 243 13.86 -2.16 12.05
CA ARG A 243 15.14 -1.73 12.63
C ARG A 243 15.54 -0.36 12.10
N THR A 244 16.45 0.31 12.80
CA THR A 244 16.99 1.60 12.35
C THR A 244 17.77 1.44 11.06
N VAL A 245 17.46 2.29 10.09
CA VAL A 245 18.13 2.39 8.78
C VAL A 245 18.50 3.84 8.52
N ALA A 246 19.54 4.06 7.72
CA ALA A 246 19.86 5.40 7.25
C ALA A 246 18.85 5.81 6.15
N VAL A 247 18.14 6.91 6.36
CA VAL A 247 17.18 7.45 5.39
C VAL A 247 17.69 8.82 4.94
N LYS A 248 17.99 8.97 3.65
CA LYS A 248 18.44 10.24 3.09
C LYS A 248 17.30 11.22 2.97
N SER A 249 16.19 10.76 2.39
CA SER A 249 15.03 11.62 2.18
C SER A 249 13.71 10.86 2.31
N SER A 250 12.67 11.59 2.70
CA SER A 250 11.27 11.19 2.62
C SER A 250 10.49 12.34 2.01
N ARG A 251 9.77 12.06 0.94
CA ARG A 251 8.94 13.07 0.27
C ARG A 251 7.58 12.54 -0.13
N VAL A 252 6.60 13.41 -0.11
CA VAL A 252 5.28 13.19 -0.67
C VAL A 252 5.37 13.27 -2.19
N VAL A 253 4.74 12.34 -2.88
CA VAL A 253 4.62 12.30 -4.34
C VAL A 253 3.16 12.24 -4.74
N PHE A 254 2.81 12.76 -5.91
CA PHE A 254 1.42 12.85 -6.40
C PHE A 254 0.51 13.74 -5.54
N GLY A 255 1.09 14.68 -4.79
CA GLY A 255 0.34 15.66 -4.00
C GLY A 255 -0.17 16.87 -4.79
N GLY A 256 -0.01 16.88 -6.10
CA GLY A 256 -0.46 17.97 -6.97
C GLY A 256 0.49 19.18 -7.06
N LEU A 257 1.60 19.18 -6.31
CA LEU A 257 2.57 20.28 -6.33
C LEU A 257 3.70 20.04 -7.33
N GLN A 258 4.41 18.93 -7.21
CA GLN A 258 5.51 18.54 -8.11
C GLN A 258 5.05 17.52 -9.15
N GLU A 259 4.27 16.53 -8.73
CA GLU A 259 3.62 15.55 -9.58
C GLU A 259 2.10 15.76 -9.56
N PRO A 260 1.40 15.54 -10.70
CA PRO A 260 -0.07 15.55 -10.72
C PRO A 260 -0.65 14.50 -9.77
N GLN A 261 -1.81 14.79 -9.20
CA GLN A 261 -2.55 13.80 -8.40
C GLN A 261 -3.00 12.62 -9.27
N VAL A 262 -2.84 11.42 -8.73
CA VAL A 262 -3.25 10.16 -9.37
C VAL A 262 -4.25 9.36 -8.53
N SER A 263 -4.47 9.79 -7.28
CA SER A 263 -5.38 9.20 -6.31
C SER A 263 -5.91 10.30 -5.39
N ASP A 264 -6.90 10.01 -4.60
CA ASP A 264 -7.34 10.86 -3.47
C ASP A 264 -6.31 10.87 -2.33
N HIS A 265 -5.38 9.92 -2.31
CA HIS A 265 -4.15 9.95 -1.51
C HIS A 265 -2.94 10.41 -2.33
N ALA A 266 -1.99 11.06 -1.67
CA ALA A 266 -0.64 11.19 -2.16
C ALA A 266 0.23 10.01 -1.69
N GLY A 267 1.27 9.68 -2.47
CA GLY A 267 2.21 8.62 -2.12
C GLY A 267 3.36 9.12 -1.26
N VAL A 268 4.11 8.18 -0.69
CA VAL A 268 5.36 8.45 0.04
C VAL A 268 6.51 7.75 -0.67
N LEU A 269 7.54 8.51 -1.04
CA LEU A 269 8.79 8.01 -1.59
C LEU A 269 9.94 8.28 -0.62
N ILE A 270 10.65 7.23 -0.22
CA ILE A 270 11.86 7.36 0.59
C ILE A 270 13.11 6.96 -0.19
N GLU A 271 14.24 7.57 0.14
CA GLU A 271 15.56 7.15 -0.29
C GLU A 271 16.42 6.74 0.92
N LEU A 272 16.91 5.49 0.86
CA LEU A 272 17.82 4.89 1.82
C LEU A 272 19.28 5.00 1.37
#